data_9629d16572ffe8190eeabd4adc1a2a60
#
_entry.id   9629d16572ffe8190eeabd4adc1a2a60
#
_cell.length_a   1.000
_cell.length_b   1.000
_cell.length_c   1.000
_cell.angle_alpha   90.00
_cell.angle_beta   90.00
_cell.angle_gamma   90.00
#
_symmetry.space_group_name_H-M   'P 1'
#
loop_
_entity.id
_entity.type
_entity.pdbx_description
1 polymer ?
#
loop_
_entity_poly.entity_id
_entity_poly.type
_entity_poly.pdbx_seq_one_letter_code
_entity_poly.pdbx_strand_id
1 'polypeptide(L)'
;MLEYETRRRKPTIWNLLVFLVILAGFLLVYRNIKNDLVDEWVCVILALFFHAVLAELLVTFFHQLRYNPYSYNTIYYMGFALFVSWICITFIMLSIHLFQSPGSYPGWQILLPLEDSAKQFMLISSPFVLAFSVALCNSNVSLIIHEGFRFVNILGILLAVLMLGGEAVIFFADRFILVSGSAGQILFHEIWTNLFAAVYLYFECMIIGTIIADVIAALYDPRKNKDFLIILGCSIRKDGTPTPLLKGRCDRAVRFYRKQKKETGKELFFITSGGQGPDEVISESACMKQYLISQGIPEEQILEEDQSTNTEENMKYSRQLIMTKNPEGKIAYSTTNYHVFRSGITARRAGMRAFGMGARTKWYFWPNAAVREFISLLTGHLGKQIIILVSLVVVYVGLALLNYL
;
A
#
# COMPACT_ATOMS: atom_id res chain seq x y z
N MET A 1 -4.70 -20.60 7.71
CA MET A 1 -5.31 -19.52 6.96
C MET A 1 -6.25 -18.76 7.87
N LEU A 2 -6.03 -17.46 8.03
CA LEU A 2 -6.65 -16.66 9.08
C LEU A 2 -8.02 -16.18 8.62
N GLU A 3 -9.09 -16.59 9.28
CA GLU A 3 -10.40 -15.96 9.15
C GLU A 3 -10.46 -14.72 10.05
N TYR A 4 -11.22 -13.71 9.61
CA TYR A 4 -11.52 -12.56 10.44
C TYR A 4 -12.06 -12.96 11.79
N GLU A 5 -11.36 -12.62 12.85
CA GLU A 5 -11.97 -12.50 14.14
C GLU A 5 -12.79 -11.20 14.19
N THR A 6 -14.02 -11.32 14.65
CA THR A 6 -15.01 -10.22 14.67
C THR A 6 -14.73 -9.17 15.75
N ARG A 7 -13.74 -9.37 16.61
CA ARG A 7 -13.40 -8.45 17.71
C ARG A 7 -12.55 -7.29 17.19
N ARG A 8 -13.09 -6.10 17.27
CA ARG A 8 -12.39 -4.82 17.05
C ARG A 8 -11.32 -4.61 18.12
N ARG A 9 -10.14 -5.19 17.95
CA ARG A 9 -8.94 -4.60 18.56
C ARG A 9 -8.35 -3.66 17.51
N LYS A 10 -8.62 -2.37 17.67
CA LYS A 10 -7.83 -1.36 16.96
C LYS A 10 -6.42 -1.46 17.51
N PRO A 11 -5.37 -1.53 16.64
CA PRO A 11 -4.03 -1.21 17.11
C PRO A 11 -4.13 0.17 17.71
N THR A 12 -3.77 0.27 18.96
CA THR A 12 -4.04 1.48 19.72
C THR A 12 -2.89 2.43 19.46
N ILE A 13 -3.22 3.64 19.04
CA ILE A 13 -2.33 4.80 19.06
C ILE A 13 -1.64 4.96 20.45
N TRP A 14 -2.18 4.31 21.47
CA TRP A 14 -1.63 4.23 22.82
C TRP A 14 -0.23 3.61 22.86
N ASN A 15 0.07 2.61 22.02
CA ASN A 15 1.41 2.02 21.99
C ASN A 15 2.43 3.05 21.51
N LEU A 16 2.12 3.80 20.46
CA LEU A 16 2.98 4.88 19.98
C LEU A 16 3.13 5.99 21.05
N LEU A 17 2.03 6.35 21.72
CA LEU A 17 2.09 7.35 22.81
C LEU A 17 2.96 6.87 23.97
N VAL A 18 2.89 5.59 24.34
CA VAL A 18 3.77 4.99 25.35
C VAL A 18 5.23 5.08 24.93
N PHE A 19 5.57 4.75 23.68
CA PHE A 19 6.93 4.88 23.17
C PHE A 19 7.40 6.34 23.17
N LEU A 20 6.56 7.30 22.78
CA LEU A 20 6.88 8.72 22.81
C LEU A 20 7.10 9.24 24.23
N VAL A 21 6.30 8.77 25.20
CA VAL A 21 6.48 9.12 26.62
C VAL A 21 7.79 8.55 27.17
N ILE A 22 8.12 7.30 26.83
CA ILE A 22 9.39 6.68 27.22
C ILE A 22 10.56 7.45 26.61
N LEU A 23 10.49 7.80 25.32
CA LEU A 23 11.54 8.59 24.65
C LEU A 23 11.70 9.97 25.29
N ALA A 24 10.58 10.69 25.53
CA ALA A 24 10.60 12.00 26.19
C ALA A 24 11.18 11.91 27.61
N GLY A 25 10.78 10.90 28.38
CA GLY A 25 11.34 10.62 29.70
C GLY A 25 12.84 10.35 29.65
N PHE A 26 13.28 9.54 28.69
CA PHE A 26 14.70 9.27 28.47
C PHE A 26 15.49 10.54 28.11
N LEU A 27 15.00 11.36 27.19
CA LEU A 27 15.65 12.61 26.80
C LEU A 27 15.72 13.62 27.95
N LEU A 28 14.69 13.66 28.83
CA LEU A 28 14.71 14.48 30.05
C LEU A 28 15.77 14.00 31.07
N VAL A 29 15.86 12.67 31.26
CA VAL A 29 16.89 12.08 32.13
C VAL A 29 18.28 12.36 31.57
N TYR A 30 18.49 12.14 30.25
CA TYR A 30 19.73 12.45 29.58
C TYR A 30 20.15 13.92 29.77
N ARG A 31 19.22 14.87 29.59
CA ARG A 31 19.47 16.28 29.81
C ARG A 31 19.95 16.57 31.24
N ASN A 32 19.41 15.87 32.24
CA ASN A 32 19.77 16.06 33.65
C ASN A 32 21.06 15.37 34.06
N ILE A 33 21.48 14.28 33.38
CA ILE A 33 22.68 13.49 33.72
C ILE A 33 23.79 13.74 32.67
N LYS A 34 23.78 14.90 32.02
CA LYS A 34 24.63 15.28 30.88
C LYS A 34 26.13 15.05 31.08
N ASN A 35 26.62 14.87 32.29
CA ASN A 35 28.05 14.71 32.57
C ASN A 35 28.48 13.24 32.75
N ASP A 36 27.55 12.29 32.81
CA ASP A 36 27.85 10.88 33.17
C ASP A 36 27.43 9.84 32.10
N LEU A 37 26.63 10.22 31.09
CA LEU A 37 26.25 9.33 30.01
C LEU A 37 27.15 9.55 28.78
N VAL A 38 27.80 8.50 28.37
CA VAL A 38 28.63 8.44 27.17
C VAL A 38 27.70 8.41 25.96
N ASP A 39 27.95 9.28 24.97
CA ASP A 39 27.09 9.48 23.78
C ASP A 39 26.85 8.19 23.00
N GLU A 40 27.79 7.24 23.03
CA GLU A 40 27.68 5.91 22.42
C GLU A 40 26.49 5.12 22.96
N TRP A 41 26.29 5.11 24.29
CA TRP A 41 25.16 4.41 24.90
C TRP A 41 23.82 5.10 24.65
N VAL A 42 23.80 6.43 24.54
CA VAL A 42 22.61 7.17 24.11
C VAL A 42 22.18 6.74 22.72
N CYS A 43 23.14 6.62 21.80
CA CYS A 43 22.89 6.18 20.44
C CYS A 43 22.36 4.74 20.39
N VAL A 44 22.92 3.83 21.19
CA VAL A 44 22.42 2.45 21.33
C VAL A 44 20.97 2.43 21.83
N ILE A 45 20.64 3.25 22.81
CA ILE A 45 19.27 3.33 23.34
C ILE A 45 18.31 3.86 22.29
N LEU A 46 18.70 4.88 21.51
CA LEU A 46 17.89 5.37 20.40
C LEU A 46 17.71 4.28 19.31
N ALA A 47 18.76 3.54 18.99
CA ALA A 47 18.68 2.40 18.09
C ALA A 47 17.66 1.37 18.59
N LEU A 48 17.73 0.96 19.86
CA LEU A 48 16.78 0.03 20.48
C LEU A 48 15.36 0.57 20.47
N PHE A 49 15.17 1.87 20.74
CA PHE A 49 13.87 2.52 20.70
C PHE A 49 13.24 2.41 19.30
N PHE A 50 13.98 2.79 18.24
CA PHE A 50 13.45 2.70 16.87
C PHE A 50 13.23 1.25 16.41
N HIS A 51 14.05 0.29 16.88
CA HIS A 51 13.77 -1.13 16.65
C HIS A 51 12.49 -1.59 17.34
N ALA A 52 12.19 -1.10 18.54
CA ALA A 52 10.92 -1.38 19.20
C ALA A 52 9.74 -0.78 18.43
N VAL A 53 9.87 0.45 17.90
CA VAL A 53 8.85 1.07 17.02
C VAL A 53 8.66 0.25 15.75
N LEU A 54 9.74 -0.18 15.11
CA LEU A 54 9.68 -1.05 13.92
C LEU A 54 8.96 -2.37 14.22
N ALA A 55 9.33 -3.03 15.33
CA ALA A 55 8.69 -4.27 15.75
C ALA A 55 7.19 -4.08 15.99
N GLU A 56 6.77 -3.00 16.66
CA GLU A 56 5.37 -2.66 16.90
C GLU A 56 4.61 -2.42 15.59
N LEU A 57 5.19 -1.70 14.63
CA LEU A 57 4.60 -1.48 13.31
C LEU A 57 4.38 -2.81 12.56
N LEU A 58 5.37 -3.73 12.60
CA LEU A 58 5.26 -5.04 11.97
C LEU A 58 4.22 -5.93 12.68
N VAL A 59 4.23 -5.97 14.01
CA VAL A 59 3.22 -6.70 14.79
C VAL A 59 1.83 -6.16 14.50
N THR A 60 1.67 -4.84 14.46
CA THR A 60 0.41 -4.17 14.12
C THR A 60 -0.03 -4.48 12.70
N PHE A 61 0.89 -4.51 11.74
CA PHE A 61 0.61 -4.91 10.35
C PHE A 61 0.05 -6.34 10.29
N PHE A 62 0.73 -7.32 10.90
CA PHE A 62 0.27 -8.71 10.91
C PHE A 62 -1.04 -8.88 11.67
N HIS A 63 -1.23 -8.12 12.74
CA HIS A 63 -2.48 -8.10 13.50
C HIS A 63 -3.63 -7.53 12.65
N GLN A 64 -3.36 -6.42 11.93
CA GLN A 64 -4.32 -5.81 11.02
C GLN A 64 -4.75 -6.79 9.90
N LEU A 65 -3.82 -7.57 9.35
CA LEU A 65 -4.13 -8.59 8.34
C LEU A 65 -5.09 -9.66 8.87
N ARG A 66 -5.03 -10.00 10.16
CA ARG A 66 -5.95 -10.96 10.78
C ARG A 66 -7.36 -10.39 10.93
N TYR A 67 -7.50 -9.13 11.34
CA TYR A 67 -8.79 -8.51 11.65
C TYR A 67 -9.46 -7.86 10.44
N ASN A 68 -8.70 -7.21 9.60
CA ASN A 68 -9.17 -6.54 8.40
C ASN A 68 -8.03 -6.37 7.38
N PRO A 69 -7.78 -7.37 6.52
CA PRO A 69 -6.74 -7.28 5.51
C PRO A 69 -6.99 -6.14 4.50
N TYR A 70 -8.25 -5.74 4.33
CA TYR A 70 -8.66 -4.68 3.41
C TYR A 70 -8.81 -3.35 4.16
N SER A 71 -7.72 -2.87 4.73
CA SER A 71 -7.67 -1.57 5.41
C SER A 71 -6.54 -0.74 4.84
N TYR A 72 -6.83 0.52 4.55
CA TYR A 72 -5.78 1.45 4.13
C TYR A 72 -4.64 1.57 5.17
N ASN A 73 -4.95 1.37 6.44
CA ASN A 73 -3.93 1.36 7.50
C ASN A 73 -2.89 0.25 7.31
N THR A 74 -3.24 -0.87 6.63
CA THR A 74 -2.28 -1.93 6.30
C THR A 74 -1.10 -1.39 5.48
N ILE A 75 -1.38 -0.50 4.52
CA ILE A 75 -0.33 0.15 3.72
C ILE A 75 0.54 1.04 4.60
N TYR A 76 -0.06 1.85 5.48
CA TYR A 76 0.68 2.72 6.38
C TYR A 76 1.58 1.94 7.33
N TYR A 77 1.10 0.88 7.97
CA TYR A 77 1.93 0.11 8.89
C TYR A 77 3.13 -0.50 8.19
N MET A 78 2.96 -1.05 6.98
CA MET A 78 4.09 -1.59 6.21
C MET A 78 4.98 -0.47 5.67
N GLY A 79 4.41 0.58 5.09
CA GLY A 79 5.18 1.72 4.56
C GLY A 79 6.00 2.41 5.65
N PHE A 80 5.42 2.66 6.83
CA PHE A 80 6.16 3.23 7.96
C PHE A 80 7.16 2.24 8.57
N ALA A 81 6.88 0.94 8.58
CA ALA A 81 7.88 -0.05 9.00
C ALA A 81 9.12 0.00 8.10
N LEU A 82 8.94 0.10 6.79
CA LEU A 82 10.02 0.29 5.82
C LEU A 82 10.76 1.62 6.06
N PHE A 83 10.04 2.70 6.28
CA PHE A 83 10.63 4.01 6.58
C PHE A 83 11.43 4.02 7.88
N VAL A 84 10.90 3.41 8.96
CA VAL A 84 11.58 3.33 10.25
C VAL A 84 12.77 2.36 10.23
N SER A 85 12.72 1.28 9.43
CA SER A 85 13.86 0.34 9.31
C SER A 85 15.15 1.06 8.90
N TRP A 86 15.03 2.11 8.14
CA TRP A 86 16.05 3.02 7.71
C TRP A 86 16.67 3.80 8.87
N ILE A 87 15.81 4.44 9.69
CA ILE A 87 16.26 5.12 10.90
C ILE A 87 17.01 4.14 11.83
N CYS A 88 16.54 2.89 11.91
CA CYS A 88 17.22 1.84 12.66
C CYS A 88 18.64 1.60 12.16
N ILE A 89 18.83 1.49 10.84
CA ILE A 89 20.13 1.29 10.22
C ILE A 89 21.04 2.49 10.52
N THR A 90 20.53 3.71 10.38
CA THR A 90 21.29 4.94 10.68
C THR A 90 21.83 4.92 12.11
N PHE A 91 20.99 4.63 13.10
CA PHE A 91 21.45 4.60 14.50
C PHE A 91 22.38 3.42 14.82
N ILE A 92 22.24 2.25 14.15
CA ILE A 92 23.20 1.17 14.28
C ILE A 92 24.57 1.62 13.76
N MET A 93 24.62 2.19 12.56
CA MET A 93 25.87 2.64 11.94
C MET A 93 26.52 3.76 12.77
N LEU A 94 25.71 4.69 13.26
CA LEU A 94 26.18 5.76 14.14
C LEU A 94 26.71 5.21 15.47
N SER A 95 26.05 4.24 16.09
CA SER A 95 26.54 3.58 17.30
C SER A 95 27.91 2.95 17.07
N ILE A 96 28.08 2.21 15.97
CA ILE A 96 29.37 1.60 15.61
C ILE A 96 30.45 2.68 15.43
N HIS A 97 30.10 3.77 14.73
CA HIS A 97 31.04 4.89 14.52
C HIS A 97 31.47 5.54 15.84
N LEU A 98 30.53 5.81 16.74
CA LEU A 98 30.82 6.45 18.04
C LEU A 98 31.72 5.57 18.92
N PHE A 99 31.54 4.25 18.93
CA PHE A 99 32.46 3.34 19.64
C PHE A 99 33.88 3.31 19.04
N GLN A 100 34.00 3.61 17.74
CA GLN A 100 35.31 3.70 17.06
C GLN A 100 35.96 5.09 17.22
N SER A 101 35.12 6.14 17.29
CA SER A 101 35.56 7.55 17.35
C SER A 101 34.70 8.31 18.38
N PRO A 102 34.97 8.11 19.68
CA PRO A 102 34.23 8.76 20.76
C PRO A 102 34.26 10.29 20.63
N GLY A 103 33.13 10.94 20.94
CA GLY A 103 33.01 12.40 20.94
C GLY A 103 32.79 13.04 19.57
N SER A 104 32.62 12.25 18.48
CA SER A 104 32.38 12.79 17.13
C SER A 104 31.08 13.56 17.00
N TYR A 105 30.06 13.24 17.81
CA TYR A 105 28.73 13.87 17.83
C TYR A 105 28.29 14.15 19.26
N PRO A 106 28.81 15.19 19.92
CA PRO A 106 28.52 15.45 21.33
C PRO A 106 27.09 15.94 21.55
N GLY A 107 26.44 15.37 22.54
CA GLY A 107 25.11 15.81 23.01
C GLY A 107 24.01 15.65 21.96
N TRP A 108 23.33 16.76 21.63
CA TRP A 108 22.21 16.75 20.66
C TRP A 108 22.65 16.49 19.21
N GLN A 109 23.93 16.67 18.89
CA GLN A 109 24.48 16.40 17.54
C GLN A 109 24.32 14.93 17.10
N ILE A 110 24.05 14.02 18.03
CA ILE A 110 23.65 12.63 17.75
C ILE A 110 22.43 12.55 16.79
N LEU A 111 21.59 13.60 16.73
CA LEU A 111 20.43 13.63 15.85
C LEU A 111 20.75 14.11 14.43
N LEU A 112 21.90 14.75 14.20
CA LEU A 112 22.28 15.29 12.89
C LEU A 112 22.37 14.22 11.78
N PRO A 113 22.91 13.01 12.03
CA PRO A 113 22.93 11.97 11.01
C PRO A 113 21.55 11.56 10.48
N LEU A 114 20.46 11.84 11.23
CA LEU A 114 19.09 11.66 10.72
C LEU A 114 18.75 12.61 9.59
N GLU A 115 19.31 13.81 9.60
CA GLU A 115 19.07 14.81 8.55
C GLU A 115 19.48 14.30 7.19
N ASP A 116 20.71 13.78 7.06
CA ASP A 116 21.26 13.25 5.81
C ASP A 116 20.86 11.81 5.49
N SER A 117 20.29 11.11 6.46
CA SER A 117 20.00 9.68 6.34
C SER A 117 19.09 9.35 5.16
N ALA A 118 18.10 10.18 4.85
CA ALA A 118 17.20 9.97 3.72
C ALA A 118 17.94 10.04 2.37
N LYS A 119 18.87 11.00 2.19
CA LYS A 119 19.72 11.10 1.00
C LYS A 119 20.62 9.88 0.82
N GLN A 120 21.27 9.45 1.91
CA GLN A 120 22.12 8.27 1.89
C GLN A 120 21.34 7.02 1.49
N PHE A 121 20.10 6.92 1.94
CA PHE A 121 19.27 5.79 1.56
C PHE A 121 18.83 5.82 0.11
N MET A 122 18.44 6.93 -0.41
CA MET A 122 18.17 7.05 -1.83
C MET A 122 19.36 6.52 -2.66
N LEU A 123 20.60 6.87 -2.29
CA LEU A 123 21.79 6.38 -2.97
C LEU A 123 21.96 4.86 -2.85
N ILE A 124 21.66 4.28 -1.69
CA ILE A 124 21.74 2.84 -1.46
C ILE A 124 20.61 2.10 -2.17
N SER A 125 19.41 2.66 -2.23
CA SER A 125 18.25 2.07 -2.92
C SER A 125 18.29 2.26 -4.44
N SER A 126 19.12 3.15 -4.97
CA SER A 126 19.15 3.51 -6.38
C SER A 126 19.31 2.32 -7.37
N PRO A 127 20.11 1.26 -7.09
CA PRO A 127 20.15 0.09 -7.95
C PRO A 127 18.81 -0.65 -8.00
N PHE A 128 18.09 -0.70 -6.87
CA PHE A 128 16.77 -1.29 -6.78
C PHE A 128 15.72 -0.43 -7.53
N VAL A 129 15.76 0.89 -7.34
CA VAL A 129 14.91 1.84 -8.07
C VAL A 129 15.13 1.72 -9.57
N LEU A 130 16.37 1.60 -10.03
CA LEU A 130 16.71 1.38 -11.44
C LEU A 130 16.10 0.07 -11.96
N ALA A 131 16.32 -1.04 -11.27
CA ALA A 131 15.78 -2.35 -11.66
C ALA A 131 14.24 -2.34 -11.71
N PHE A 132 13.59 -1.72 -10.71
CA PHE A 132 12.15 -1.55 -10.66
C PHE A 132 11.62 -0.68 -11.80
N SER A 133 12.30 0.43 -12.11
CA SER A 133 11.97 1.33 -13.23
C SER A 133 12.06 0.62 -14.58
N VAL A 134 13.10 -0.19 -14.79
CA VAL A 134 13.24 -1.02 -16.01
C VAL A 134 12.10 -2.03 -16.11
N ALA A 135 11.72 -2.68 -15.00
CA ALA A 135 10.60 -3.63 -14.98
C ALA A 135 9.27 -2.92 -15.29
N LEU A 136 9.03 -1.72 -14.74
CA LEU A 136 7.85 -0.91 -15.05
C LEU A 136 7.80 -0.52 -16.54
N CYS A 137 8.89 -0.03 -17.11
CA CYS A 137 8.97 0.34 -18.51
C CYS A 137 8.69 -0.87 -19.43
N ASN A 138 9.35 -2.01 -19.17
CA ASN A 138 9.14 -3.25 -19.93
C ASN A 138 7.68 -3.72 -19.89
N SER A 139 7.08 -3.70 -18.71
CA SER A 139 5.69 -4.05 -18.51
C SER A 139 4.74 -3.14 -19.28
N ASN A 140 4.97 -1.82 -19.23
CA ASN A 140 4.11 -0.84 -19.91
C ASN A 140 4.27 -0.89 -21.44
N VAL A 141 5.48 -1.09 -21.95
CA VAL A 141 5.72 -1.31 -23.39
C VAL A 141 4.98 -2.56 -23.85
N SER A 142 5.09 -3.69 -23.13
CA SER A 142 4.34 -4.90 -23.42
C SER A 142 2.83 -4.66 -23.37
N LEU A 143 2.34 -3.89 -22.41
CA LEU A 143 0.93 -3.55 -22.29
C LEU A 143 0.44 -2.74 -23.50
N ILE A 144 1.22 -1.76 -23.96
CA ILE A 144 0.90 -0.94 -25.14
C ILE A 144 0.87 -1.80 -26.40
N ILE A 145 1.85 -2.69 -26.57
CA ILE A 145 1.92 -3.57 -27.75
C ILE A 145 0.70 -4.49 -27.85
N HIS A 146 0.25 -5.05 -26.71
CA HIS A 146 -0.82 -6.05 -26.71
C HIS A 146 -2.23 -5.46 -26.59
N GLU A 147 -2.38 -4.32 -25.89
CA GLU A 147 -3.70 -3.75 -25.56
C GLU A 147 -3.92 -2.36 -26.19
N GLY A 148 -2.94 -1.86 -26.94
CA GLY A 148 -2.99 -0.56 -27.59
C GLY A 148 -2.58 0.61 -26.68
N PHE A 149 -2.31 1.74 -27.33
CA PHE A 149 -1.94 2.97 -26.65
C PHE A 149 -3.16 3.61 -25.97
N ARG A 150 -3.07 3.79 -24.65
CA ARG A 150 -3.98 4.61 -23.83
C ARG A 150 -3.15 5.31 -22.79
N PHE A 151 -3.52 6.55 -22.40
CA PHE A 151 -2.80 7.29 -21.36
C PHE A 151 -2.61 6.48 -20.08
N VAL A 152 -3.62 5.71 -19.69
CA VAL A 152 -3.57 4.83 -18.51
C VAL A 152 -2.49 3.76 -18.62
N ASN A 153 -2.10 3.35 -19.83
CA ASN A 153 -1.11 2.31 -20.08
C ASN A 153 0.34 2.81 -19.99
N ILE A 154 0.58 4.12 -19.84
CA ILE A 154 1.91 4.72 -19.68
C ILE A 154 2.21 5.16 -18.25
N LEU A 155 1.30 4.98 -17.30
CA LEU A 155 1.46 5.45 -15.92
C LEU A 155 2.69 4.86 -15.24
N GLY A 156 3.03 3.60 -15.50
CA GLY A 156 4.25 3.00 -14.97
C GLY A 156 5.52 3.61 -15.57
N ILE A 157 5.52 4.01 -16.85
CA ILE A 157 6.65 4.74 -17.46
C ILE A 157 6.78 6.12 -16.80
N LEU A 158 5.67 6.84 -16.60
CA LEU A 158 5.70 8.14 -15.91
C LEU A 158 6.23 8.01 -14.47
N LEU A 159 5.82 6.98 -13.75
CA LEU A 159 6.35 6.72 -12.41
C LEU A 159 7.85 6.41 -12.46
N ALA A 160 8.31 5.58 -13.41
CA ALA A 160 9.72 5.27 -13.57
C ALA A 160 10.56 6.53 -13.84
N VAL A 161 10.06 7.44 -14.72
CA VAL A 161 10.69 8.73 -14.98
C VAL A 161 10.74 9.62 -13.75
N LEU A 162 9.65 9.66 -12.96
CA LEU A 162 9.61 10.44 -11.71
C LEU A 162 10.59 9.86 -10.67
N MET A 163 10.67 8.53 -10.53
CA MET A 163 11.60 7.90 -9.60
C MET A 163 13.05 8.14 -9.99
N LEU A 164 13.44 7.86 -11.23
CA LEU A 164 14.81 8.11 -11.72
C LEU A 164 15.16 9.58 -11.75
N GLY A 165 14.18 10.45 -12.08
CA GLY A 165 14.34 11.90 -12.03
C GLY A 165 14.57 12.41 -10.62
N GLY A 166 13.87 11.87 -9.62
CA GLY A 166 14.08 12.19 -8.20
C GLY A 166 15.48 11.83 -7.71
N GLU A 167 15.95 10.62 -8.05
CA GLU A 167 17.33 10.20 -7.78
C GLU A 167 18.35 11.14 -8.42
N ALA A 168 18.14 11.46 -9.71
CA ALA A 168 19.03 12.37 -10.43
C ALA A 168 19.06 13.77 -9.80
N VAL A 169 17.91 14.32 -9.40
CA VAL A 169 17.83 15.64 -8.75
C VAL A 169 18.71 15.69 -7.51
N ILE A 170 18.60 14.71 -6.61
CA ILE A 170 19.40 14.67 -5.39
C ILE A 170 20.88 14.44 -5.70
N PHE A 171 21.20 13.50 -6.59
CA PHE A 171 22.59 13.23 -6.98
C PHE A 171 23.27 14.49 -7.55
N PHE A 172 22.61 15.23 -8.44
CA PHE A 172 23.16 16.44 -9.03
C PHE A 172 23.17 17.61 -8.04
N ALA A 173 22.16 17.77 -7.22
CA ALA A 173 22.11 18.83 -6.22
C ALA A 173 23.24 18.68 -5.19
N ASP A 174 23.47 17.50 -4.69
CA ASP A 174 24.48 17.24 -3.67
C ASP A 174 25.93 17.28 -4.24
N ARG A 175 26.10 16.91 -5.53
CA ARG A 175 27.42 16.76 -6.13
C ARG A 175 27.91 18.02 -6.86
N PHE A 176 27.01 18.75 -7.52
CA PHE A 176 27.38 19.82 -8.46
C PHE A 176 26.94 21.22 -8.04
N ILE A 177 25.97 21.33 -7.12
CA ILE A 177 25.61 22.64 -6.57
C ILE A 177 26.54 22.91 -5.38
N LEU A 178 27.72 23.47 -5.69
CA LEU A 178 28.60 24.03 -4.67
C LEU A 178 27.92 25.28 -4.07
N VAL A 179 27.40 25.12 -2.87
CA VAL A 179 26.83 26.24 -2.13
C VAL A 179 27.99 27.00 -1.47
N SER A 180 28.67 27.84 -2.26
CA SER A 180 29.57 28.88 -1.75
C SER A 180 28.74 30.16 -1.55
N GLY A 181 28.15 30.30 -0.37
CA GLY A 181 27.24 31.42 -0.13
C GLY A 181 27.11 31.82 1.32
N SER A 182 26.16 32.68 1.63
CA SER A 182 25.82 33.05 3.00
C SER A 182 25.29 31.81 3.76
N ALA A 183 25.40 31.83 5.10
CA ALA A 183 24.86 30.76 5.96
C ALA A 183 23.39 30.44 5.63
N GLY A 184 22.57 31.43 5.26
CA GLY A 184 21.19 31.22 4.84
C GLY A 184 21.03 30.44 3.52
N GLN A 185 21.96 30.56 2.58
CA GLN A 185 21.94 29.79 1.33
C GLN A 185 22.32 28.34 1.58
N ILE A 186 23.28 28.08 2.44
CA ILE A 186 23.66 26.72 2.86
C ILE A 186 22.51 26.07 3.57
N LEU A 187 21.91 26.74 4.57
CA LEU A 187 20.74 26.24 5.30
C LEU A 187 19.57 25.91 4.37
N PHE A 188 19.26 26.80 3.41
CA PHE A 188 18.19 26.54 2.44
C PHE A 188 18.49 25.31 1.59
N HIS A 189 19.73 25.14 1.14
CA HIS A 189 20.14 23.96 0.35
C HIS A 189 19.98 22.67 1.16
N GLU A 190 20.41 22.63 2.40
CA GLU A 190 20.26 21.49 3.30
C GLU A 190 18.78 21.15 3.55
N ILE A 191 17.97 22.16 3.87
CA ILE A 191 16.53 21.94 4.12
C ILE A 191 15.85 21.34 2.90
N TRP A 192 16.00 21.92 1.72
CA TRP A 192 15.24 21.45 0.58
C TRP A 192 15.73 20.09 0.05
N THR A 193 17.04 19.80 0.08
CA THR A 193 17.58 18.50 -0.37
C THR A 193 17.17 17.38 0.57
N ASN A 194 17.29 17.59 1.87
CA ASN A 194 16.91 16.62 2.88
C ASN A 194 15.40 16.39 2.94
N LEU A 195 14.60 17.46 2.86
CA LEU A 195 13.15 17.36 2.80
C LEU A 195 12.69 16.65 1.52
N PHE A 196 13.29 16.98 0.36
CA PHE A 196 12.97 16.30 -0.89
C PHE A 196 13.26 14.80 -0.79
N ALA A 197 14.43 14.42 -0.27
CA ALA A 197 14.80 13.03 -0.08
C ALA A 197 13.84 12.30 0.87
N ALA A 198 13.44 12.94 1.97
CA ALA A 198 12.49 12.35 2.91
C ALA A 198 11.09 12.15 2.31
N VAL A 199 10.60 13.11 1.54
CA VAL A 199 9.30 13.01 0.84
C VAL A 199 9.37 11.92 -0.25
N TYR A 200 10.45 11.89 -1.02
CA TYR A 200 10.68 10.85 -2.02
C TYR A 200 10.67 9.45 -1.38
N LEU A 201 11.47 9.25 -0.34
CA LEU A 201 11.55 8.00 0.40
C LEU A 201 10.20 7.59 1.01
N TYR A 202 9.44 8.56 1.52
CA TYR A 202 8.09 8.30 2.02
C TYR A 202 7.21 7.67 0.93
N PHE A 203 7.17 8.26 -0.27
CA PHE A 203 6.37 7.73 -1.37
C PHE A 203 6.89 6.38 -1.87
N GLU A 204 8.20 6.18 -1.92
CA GLU A 204 8.81 4.89 -2.25
C GLU A 204 8.35 3.79 -1.27
N CYS A 205 8.45 4.03 0.03
CA CYS A 205 7.98 3.11 1.07
C CYS A 205 6.46 2.84 0.96
N MET A 206 5.66 3.85 0.63
CA MET A 206 4.21 3.70 0.46
C MET A 206 3.85 2.87 -0.78
N ILE A 207 4.58 3.03 -1.90
CA ILE A 207 4.41 2.19 -3.10
C ILE A 207 4.72 0.73 -2.75
N ILE A 208 5.85 0.47 -2.10
CA ILE A 208 6.24 -0.88 -1.69
C ILE A 208 5.20 -1.47 -0.73
N GLY A 209 4.75 -0.70 0.26
CA GLY A 209 3.69 -1.10 1.18
C GLY A 209 2.38 -1.46 0.48
N THR A 210 2.01 -0.71 -0.56
CA THR A 210 0.83 -0.99 -1.39
C THR A 210 1.00 -2.29 -2.17
N ILE A 211 2.15 -2.50 -2.81
CA ILE A 211 2.46 -3.72 -3.56
C ILE A 211 2.38 -4.95 -2.64
N ILE A 212 2.96 -4.86 -1.44
CA ILE A 212 2.91 -5.95 -0.45
C ILE A 212 1.46 -6.23 -0.04
N ALA A 213 0.66 -5.21 0.25
CA ALA A 213 -0.75 -5.37 0.61
C ALA A 213 -1.58 -6.00 -0.53
N ASP A 214 -1.37 -5.56 -1.77
CA ASP A 214 -2.02 -6.11 -2.97
C ASP A 214 -1.65 -7.58 -3.20
N VAL A 215 -0.37 -7.93 -3.08
CA VAL A 215 0.11 -9.32 -3.23
C VAL A 215 -0.51 -10.23 -2.16
N ILE A 216 -0.50 -9.81 -0.90
CA ILE A 216 -1.10 -10.58 0.20
C ILE A 216 -2.61 -10.76 -0.03
N ALA A 217 -3.31 -9.69 -0.42
CA ALA A 217 -4.74 -9.75 -0.71
C ALA A 217 -5.06 -10.67 -1.90
N ALA A 218 -4.22 -10.64 -2.95
CA ALA A 218 -4.40 -11.48 -4.14
C ALA A 218 -4.15 -12.97 -3.90
N LEU A 219 -3.24 -13.30 -2.96
CA LEU A 219 -2.90 -14.68 -2.59
C LEU A 219 -3.90 -15.31 -1.60
N TYR A 220 -4.81 -14.50 -1.05
CA TYR A 220 -5.78 -14.99 -0.09
C TYR A 220 -6.81 -15.92 -0.75
N ASP A 221 -7.11 -17.07 -0.12
CA ASP A 221 -8.16 -17.99 -0.56
C ASP A 221 -9.22 -18.11 0.56
N PRO A 222 -10.47 -17.63 0.34
CA PRO A 222 -11.51 -17.66 1.35
C PRO A 222 -11.90 -19.10 1.76
N ARG A 223 -12.37 -19.27 3.00
CA ARG A 223 -12.93 -20.56 3.46
C ARG A 223 -14.13 -20.96 2.60
N LYS A 224 -14.30 -22.27 2.43
CA LYS A 224 -15.34 -22.90 1.60
C LYS A 224 -16.66 -23.02 2.38
N ASN A 225 -17.17 -21.87 2.85
CA ASN A 225 -18.38 -21.77 3.65
C ASN A 225 -19.24 -20.55 3.29
N LYS A 226 -19.11 -20.06 2.04
CA LYS A 226 -19.76 -18.83 1.58
C LYS A 226 -21.20 -19.08 1.15
N ASP A 227 -22.05 -18.08 1.37
CA ASP A 227 -23.45 -18.06 0.97
C ASP A 227 -23.62 -17.26 -0.32
N PHE A 228 -22.78 -16.23 -0.50
CA PHE A 228 -22.80 -15.36 -1.66
C PHE A 228 -21.41 -15.17 -2.26
N LEU A 229 -21.35 -15.08 -3.58
CA LEU A 229 -20.15 -14.82 -4.36
C LEU A 229 -20.41 -13.73 -5.39
N ILE A 230 -19.93 -12.52 -5.11
CA ILE A 230 -20.03 -11.37 -6.02
C ILE A 230 -18.94 -11.50 -7.09
N ILE A 231 -19.30 -11.34 -8.36
CA ILE A 231 -18.36 -11.21 -9.47
C ILE A 231 -18.41 -9.78 -9.95
N LEU A 232 -17.28 -9.06 -9.81
CA LEU A 232 -17.20 -7.66 -10.22
C LEU A 232 -16.97 -7.55 -11.73
N GLY A 233 -17.75 -6.74 -12.38
CA GLY A 233 -17.62 -6.41 -13.79
C GLY A 233 -16.34 -5.64 -14.13
N CYS A 234 -15.97 -5.63 -15.43
CA CYS A 234 -14.80 -4.87 -15.93
C CYS A 234 -14.84 -4.66 -17.43
N SER A 235 -15.80 -4.47 -18.11
CA SER A 235 -15.96 -4.36 -19.57
C SER A 235 -16.18 -5.66 -20.31
N ILE A 236 -16.98 -5.58 -21.34
CA ILE A 236 -17.27 -6.65 -22.30
C ILE A 236 -16.74 -6.28 -23.70
N ARG A 237 -16.78 -7.23 -24.61
CA ARG A 237 -16.47 -7.00 -26.02
C ARG A 237 -17.69 -6.39 -26.72
N LYS A 238 -17.45 -5.77 -27.88
CA LYS A 238 -18.52 -5.19 -28.72
C LYS A 238 -19.57 -6.21 -29.20
N ASP A 239 -19.21 -7.49 -29.24
CA ASP A 239 -20.11 -8.60 -29.59
C ASP A 239 -20.89 -9.15 -28.39
N GLY A 240 -20.80 -8.52 -27.20
CA GLY A 240 -21.46 -8.96 -25.98
C GLY A 240 -20.75 -10.12 -25.26
N THR A 241 -19.63 -10.61 -25.76
CA THR A 241 -18.88 -11.69 -25.11
C THR A 241 -17.91 -11.15 -24.04
N PRO A 242 -17.57 -11.96 -23.00
CA PRO A 242 -16.68 -11.50 -21.95
C PRO A 242 -15.26 -11.27 -22.46
N THR A 243 -14.64 -10.17 -22.03
CA THR A 243 -13.20 -9.96 -22.21
C THR A 243 -12.40 -11.05 -21.46
N PRO A 244 -11.12 -11.29 -21.79
CA PRO A 244 -10.29 -12.25 -21.07
C PRO A 244 -10.22 -11.97 -19.56
N LEU A 245 -10.25 -10.70 -19.14
CA LEU A 245 -10.25 -10.30 -17.75
C LEU A 245 -11.57 -10.67 -17.04
N LEU A 246 -12.71 -10.36 -17.68
CA LEU A 246 -14.03 -10.69 -17.14
C LEU A 246 -14.24 -12.20 -17.06
N LYS A 247 -13.88 -12.93 -18.15
CA LYS A 247 -13.88 -14.39 -18.16
C LYS A 247 -13.05 -14.97 -17.02
N GLY A 248 -11.83 -14.44 -16.80
CA GLY A 248 -10.95 -14.88 -15.70
C GLY A 248 -11.60 -14.73 -14.32
N ARG A 249 -12.37 -13.66 -14.09
CA ARG A 249 -13.13 -13.44 -12.84
C ARG A 249 -14.24 -14.47 -12.67
N CYS A 250 -15.00 -14.74 -13.72
CA CYS A 250 -16.03 -15.79 -13.72
C CYS A 250 -15.43 -17.17 -13.49
N ASP A 251 -14.36 -17.53 -14.19
CA ASP A 251 -13.66 -18.81 -14.03
C ASP A 251 -13.12 -19.00 -12.60
N ARG A 252 -12.63 -17.92 -11.98
CA ARG A 252 -12.18 -17.97 -10.58
C ARG A 252 -13.33 -18.23 -9.62
N ALA A 253 -14.47 -17.61 -9.88
CA ALA A 253 -15.69 -17.79 -9.11
C ALA A 253 -16.25 -19.22 -9.23
N VAL A 254 -16.35 -19.74 -10.46
CA VAL A 254 -16.82 -21.11 -10.75
C VAL A 254 -15.92 -22.16 -10.10
N ARG A 255 -14.58 -21.98 -10.20
CA ARG A 255 -13.63 -22.89 -9.52
C ARG A 255 -13.81 -22.89 -8.00
N PHE A 256 -14.04 -21.72 -7.39
CA PHE A 256 -14.31 -21.63 -5.96
C PHE A 256 -15.60 -22.36 -5.58
N TYR A 257 -16.68 -22.11 -6.30
CA TYR A 257 -17.97 -22.77 -6.08
C TYR A 257 -17.88 -24.28 -6.19
N ARG A 258 -17.30 -24.80 -7.28
CA ARG A 258 -17.13 -26.25 -7.47
C ARG A 258 -16.31 -26.87 -6.34
N LYS A 259 -15.26 -26.17 -5.89
CA LYS A 259 -14.43 -26.64 -4.76
C LYS A 259 -15.24 -26.63 -3.46
N GLN A 260 -15.99 -25.56 -3.16
CA GLN A 260 -16.86 -25.47 -1.99
C GLN A 260 -17.90 -26.60 -2.00
N LYS A 261 -18.62 -26.78 -3.10
CA LYS A 261 -19.64 -27.82 -3.24
C LYS A 261 -19.05 -29.22 -3.01
N LYS A 262 -17.87 -29.49 -3.58
CA LYS A 262 -17.16 -30.76 -3.40
C LYS A 262 -16.72 -31.01 -1.94
N GLU A 263 -16.20 -29.99 -1.27
CA GLU A 263 -15.62 -30.14 0.09
C GLU A 263 -16.66 -30.09 1.21
N THR A 264 -17.75 -29.32 1.02
CA THR A 264 -18.71 -29.03 2.10
C THR A 264 -20.16 -29.35 1.76
N GLY A 265 -20.47 -29.70 0.50
CA GLY A 265 -21.85 -29.86 0.01
C GLY A 265 -22.62 -28.53 -0.10
N LYS A 266 -22.01 -27.40 0.31
CA LYS A 266 -22.70 -26.12 0.43
C LYS A 266 -22.81 -25.42 -0.93
N GLU A 267 -24.03 -25.10 -1.31
CA GLU A 267 -24.38 -24.22 -2.43
C GLU A 267 -24.15 -22.75 -2.06
N LEU A 268 -24.09 -21.87 -3.08
CA LEU A 268 -24.05 -20.42 -2.88
C LEU A 268 -24.79 -19.73 -4.02
N PHE A 269 -25.17 -18.46 -3.78
CA PHE A 269 -25.69 -17.57 -4.81
C PHE A 269 -24.55 -16.76 -5.43
N PHE A 270 -24.53 -16.71 -6.75
CA PHE A 270 -23.69 -15.80 -7.51
C PHE A 270 -24.41 -14.44 -7.63
N ILE A 271 -23.67 -13.35 -7.51
CA ILE A 271 -24.12 -12.00 -7.83
C ILE A 271 -23.23 -11.49 -8.94
N THR A 272 -23.78 -11.36 -10.13
CA THR A 272 -23.09 -10.72 -11.26
C THR A 272 -23.35 -9.21 -11.14
N SER A 273 -22.29 -8.42 -10.95
CA SER A 273 -22.43 -6.99 -10.65
C SER A 273 -21.62 -6.15 -11.64
N GLY A 274 -22.34 -5.31 -12.39
CA GLY A 274 -21.80 -4.41 -13.39
C GLY A 274 -22.87 -3.96 -14.39
N GLY A 275 -23.03 -2.66 -14.52
CA GLY A 275 -24.00 -2.04 -15.45
C GLY A 275 -23.59 -2.15 -16.91
N GLN A 276 -24.27 -1.40 -17.77
CA GLN A 276 -23.99 -1.33 -19.19
C GLN A 276 -23.19 -0.07 -19.50
N GLY A 277 -22.00 -0.23 -20.05
CA GLY A 277 -21.20 0.87 -20.56
C GLY A 277 -21.80 1.49 -21.83
N PRO A 278 -21.43 2.74 -22.18
CA PRO A 278 -22.02 3.45 -23.33
C PRO A 278 -21.78 2.76 -24.67
N ASP A 279 -20.72 1.98 -24.79
CA ASP A 279 -20.33 1.25 -26.02
C ASP A 279 -20.68 -0.25 -25.96
N GLU A 280 -21.43 -0.68 -24.96
CA GLU A 280 -21.75 -2.09 -24.72
C GLU A 280 -23.17 -2.42 -25.16
N VAL A 281 -23.34 -3.61 -25.75
CA VAL A 281 -24.65 -4.08 -26.28
C VAL A 281 -25.55 -4.68 -25.20
N ILE A 282 -24.95 -5.16 -24.10
CA ILE A 282 -25.64 -5.68 -22.91
C ILE A 282 -24.88 -5.23 -21.66
N SER A 283 -25.48 -5.35 -20.48
CA SER A 283 -24.75 -5.08 -19.23
C SER A 283 -23.64 -6.11 -18.97
N GLU A 284 -22.59 -5.70 -18.25
CA GLU A 284 -21.54 -6.61 -17.79
C GLU A 284 -22.15 -7.75 -16.95
N SER A 285 -23.18 -7.44 -16.13
CA SER A 285 -23.92 -8.41 -15.33
C SER A 285 -24.59 -9.48 -16.19
N ALA A 286 -25.33 -9.09 -17.24
CA ALA A 286 -26.00 -10.00 -18.14
C ALA A 286 -24.98 -10.89 -18.90
N CYS A 287 -23.86 -10.32 -19.36
CA CYS A 287 -22.76 -11.06 -19.98
C CYS A 287 -22.21 -12.13 -19.04
N MET A 288 -21.94 -11.77 -17.78
CA MET A 288 -21.45 -12.72 -16.76
C MET A 288 -22.47 -13.81 -16.47
N LYS A 289 -23.76 -13.48 -16.36
CA LYS A 289 -24.84 -14.46 -16.15
C LYS A 289 -24.88 -15.49 -17.28
N GLN A 290 -24.90 -15.05 -18.53
CA GLN A 290 -24.89 -15.95 -19.70
C GLN A 290 -23.66 -16.88 -19.66
N TYR A 291 -22.49 -16.34 -19.31
CA TYR A 291 -21.28 -17.12 -19.17
C TYR A 291 -21.38 -18.16 -18.04
N LEU A 292 -21.91 -17.81 -16.87
CA LEU A 292 -22.08 -18.75 -15.76
C LEU A 292 -23.03 -19.89 -16.11
N ILE A 293 -24.16 -19.60 -16.79
CA ILE A 293 -25.11 -20.61 -17.27
C ILE A 293 -24.38 -21.57 -18.23
N SER A 294 -23.57 -21.06 -19.15
CA SER A 294 -22.76 -21.90 -20.06
C SER A 294 -21.74 -22.80 -19.33
N GLN A 295 -21.36 -22.43 -18.09
CA GLN A 295 -20.48 -23.24 -17.23
C GLN A 295 -21.28 -24.24 -16.36
N GLY A 296 -22.60 -24.37 -16.54
CA GLY A 296 -23.47 -25.28 -15.81
C GLY A 296 -23.89 -24.79 -14.44
N ILE A 297 -23.87 -23.47 -14.19
CA ILE A 297 -24.45 -22.88 -12.98
C ILE A 297 -25.95 -22.69 -13.22
N PRO A 298 -26.83 -23.19 -12.32
CA PRO A 298 -28.27 -23.01 -12.42
C PRO A 298 -28.67 -21.53 -12.40
N GLU A 299 -29.58 -21.13 -13.25
CA GLU A 299 -29.99 -19.72 -13.37
C GLU A 299 -30.59 -19.18 -12.06
N GLU A 300 -31.31 -20.00 -11.32
CA GLU A 300 -31.90 -19.67 -10.02
C GLU A 300 -30.86 -19.37 -8.92
N GLN A 301 -29.60 -19.72 -9.14
CA GLN A 301 -28.47 -19.38 -8.25
C GLN A 301 -27.77 -18.08 -8.65
N ILE A 302 -28.24 -17.38 -9.70
CA ILE A 302 -27.60 -16.18 -10.22
C ILE A 302 -28.50 -14.97 -9.99
N LEU A 303 -28.00 -13.99 -9.25
CA LEU A 303 -28.64 -12.70 -9.04
C LEU A 303 -27.91 -11.64 -9.88
N GLU A 304 -28.66 -10.88 -10.65
CA GLU A 304 -28.12 -9.81 -11.49
C GLU A 304 -28.17 -8.46 -10.78
N GLU A 305 -27.08 -7.71 -10.83
CA GLU A 305 -26.99 -6.30 -10.47
C GLU A 305 -26.41 -5.57 -11.70
N ASP A 306 -27.24 -4.82 -12.40
CA ASP A 306 -26.95 -4.20 -13.69
C ASP A 306 -27.01 -2.67 -13.69
N GLN A 307 -27.09 -2.04 -12.50
CA GLN A 307 -27.26 -0.59 -12.34
C GLN A 307 -25.98 0.14 -12.03
N SER A 308 -24.96 -0.57 -11.57
CA SER A 308 -23.72 0.03 -11.11
C SER A 308 -22.83 0.52 -12.25
N THR A 309 -22.20 1.67 -12.04
CA THR A 309 -21.26 2.31 -12.98
C THR A 309 -19.81 2.32 -12.47
N ASN A 310 -19.60 1.94 -11.23
CA ASN A 310 -18.29 1.92 -10.58
C ASN A 310 -18.24 0.88 -9.45
N THR A 311 -17.01 0.59 -8.97
CA THR A 311 -16.81 -0.45 -7.94
C THR A 311 -17.53 -0.17 -6.62
N GLU A 312 -17.76 1.10 -6.27
CA GLU A 312 -18.48 1.45 -5.04
C GLU A 312 -19.97 1.10 -5.14
N GLU A 313 -20.55 1.42 -6.28
CA GLU A 313 -21.93 1.05 -6.60
C GLU A 313 -22.08 -0.48 -6.74
N ASN A 314 -21.13 -1.15 -7.40
CA ASN A 314 -21.12 -2.61 -7.45
C ASN A 314 -21.26 -3.24 -6.06
N MET A 315 -20.46 -2.80 -5.10
CA MET A 315 -20.52 -3.32 -3.74
C MET A 315 -21.78 -2.91 -3.00
N LYS A 316 -22.23 -1.67 -3.18
CA LYS A 316 -23.43 -1.13 -2.53
C LYS A 316 -24.70 -1.85 -2.99
N TYR A 317 -24.87 -2.02 -4.30
CA TYR A 317 -26.07 -2.64 -4.87
C TYR A 317 -26.06 -4.17 -4.68
N SER A 318 -24.90 -4.81 -4.82
CA SER A 318 -24.77 -6.23 -4.42
C SER A 318 -25.16 -6.46 -2.96
N ARG A 319 -24.77 -5.54 -2.05
CA ARG A 319 -25.20 -5.62 -0.65
C ARG A 319 -26.71 -5.56 -0.50
N GLN A 320 -27.39 -4.71 -1.25
CA GLN A 320 -28.86 -4.60 -1.19
C GLN A 320 -29.51 -5.95 -1.54
N LEU A 321 -29.05 -6.61 -2.61
CA LEU A 321 -29.53 -7.95 -2.99
C LEU A 321 -29.25 -9.01 -1.90
N ILE A 322 -28.10 -8.95 -1.26
CA ILE A 322 -27.76 -9.88 -0.15
C ILE A 322 -28.72 -9.66 1.03
N MET A 323 -28.95 -8.40 1.40
CA MET A 323 -29.80 -8.04 2.54
C MET A 323 -31.24 -8.51 2.38
N THR A 324 -31.76 -8.57 1.14
CA THR A 324 -33.11 -9.10 0.87
C THR A 324 -33.21 -10.61 0.98
N LYS A 325 -32.10 -11.33 0.72
CA LYS A 325 -32.09 -12.81 0.72
C LYS A 325 -31.62 -13.42 2.03
N ASN A 326 -30.45 -12.98 2.52
CA ASN A 326 -29.86 -13.46 3.80
C ASN A 326 -28.89 -12.41 4.34
N PRO A 327 -29.30 -11.54 5.25
CA PRO A 327 -28.48 -10.47 5.82
C PRO A 327 -27.20 -10.96 6.52
N GLU A 328 -27.23 -12.17 7.10
CA GLU A 328 -26.09 -12.77 7.83
C GLU A 328 -25.21 -13.67 6.95
N GLY A 329 -25.50 -13.70 5.65
CA GLY A 329 -24.80 -14.54 4.70
C GLY A 329 -23.30 -14.20 4.59
N LYS A 330 -22.46 -15.22 4.53
CA LYS A 330 -21.01 -15.09 4.37
C LYS A 330 -20.68 -14.81 2.92
N ILE A 331 -19.93 -13.73 2.65
CA ILE A 331 -19.72 -13.18 1.34
C ILE A 331 -18.27 -13.41 0.89
N ALA A 332 -18.10 -13.80 -0.38
CA ALA A 332 -16.85 -13.67 -1.10
C ALA A 332 -17.05 -12.82 -2.35
N TYR A 333 -15.98 -12.30 -2.94
CA TYR A 333 -16.02 -11.64 -4.24
C TYR A 333 -14.85 -12.07 -5.13
N SER A 334 -15.07 -12.06 -6.43
CA SER A 334 -14.08 -12.37 -7.46
C SER A 334 -13.79 -11.13 -8.30
N THR A 335 -12.51 -10.79 -8.44
CA THR A 335 -12.02 -9.71 -9.28
C THR A 335 -10.63 -10.06 -9.81
N THR A 336 -9.97 -9.18 -10.57
CA THR A 336 -8.56 -9.36 -10.97
C THR A 336 -7.62 -9.26 -9.78
N ASN A 337 -6.50 -9.98 -9.81
CA ASN A 337 -5.56 -10.09 -8.69
C ASN A 337 -5.07 -8.74 -8.15
N TYR A 338 -4.74 -7.79 -9.01
CA TYR A 338 -4.29 -6.44 -8.64
C TYR A 338 -5.41 -5.54 -8.07
N HIS A 339 -6.67 -5.93 -8.19
CA HIS A 339 -7.83 -5.14 -7.76
C HIS A 339 -8.48 -5.66 -6.47
N VAL A 340 -7.99 -6.78 -5.92
CA VAL A 340 -8.58 -7.43 -4.74
C VAL A 340 -8.55 -6.50 -3.52
N PHE A 341 -7.43 -5.87 -3.25
CA PHE A 341 -7.25 -5.05 -2.05
C PHE A 341 -8.19 -3.84 -2.05
N ARG A 342 -8.23 -3.05 -3.14
CA ARG A 342 -9.12 -1.89 -3.25
C ARG A 342 -10.59 -2.29 -3.24
N SER A 343 -10.98 -3.35 -3.94
CA SER A 343 -12.35 -3.87 -3.89
C SER A 343 -12.76 -4.29 -2.47
N GLY A 344 -11.83 -4.84 -1.69
CA GLY A 344 -12.06 -5.18 -0.29
C GLY A 344 -12.27 -3.96 0.60
N ILE A 345 -11.51 -2.88 0.40
CA ILE A 345 -11.76 -1.59 1.08
C ILE A 345 -13.15 -1.07 0.73
N THR A 346 -13.54 -1.12 -0.54
CA THR A 346 -14.86 -0.66 -1.01
C THR A 346 -15.98 -1.50 -0.41
N ALA A 347 -15.83 -2.84 -0.37
CA ALA A 347 -16.81 -3.71 0.31
C ALA A 347 -16.98 -3.35 1.78
N ARG A 348 -15.88 -2.99 2.48
CA ARG A 348 -15.93 -2.54 3.87
C ARG A 348 -16.66 -1.21 4.03
N ARG A 349 -16.41 -0.25 3.15
CA ARG A 349 -17.14 1.03 3.12
C ARG A 349 -18.64 0.82 2.89
N ALA A 350 -19.00 -0.15 2.05
CA ALA A 350 -20.38 -0.58 1.85
C ALA A 350 -20.97 -1.40 3.03
N GLY A 351 -20.24 -1.60 4.13
CA GLY A 351 -20.70 -2.33 5.30
C GLY A 351 -20.69 -3.86 5.17
N MET A 352 -19.97 -4.41 4.18
CA MET A 352 -19.85 -5.86 3.98
C MET A 352 -18.54 -6.42 4.53
N ARG A 353 -18.61 -7.62 5.11
CA ARG A 353 -17.45 -8.44 5.46
C ARG A 353 -17.22 -9.47 4.36
N ALA A 354 -16.75 -9.02 3.21
CA ALA A 354 -16.51 -9.86 2.06
C ALA A 354 -15.01 -10.22 1.94
N PHE A 355 -14.75 -11.41 1.37
CA PHE A 355 -13.37 -11.90 1.14
C PHE A 355 -13.09 -11.99 -0.36
N GLY A 356 -12.00 -11.36 -0.77
CA GLY A 356 -11.61 -11.28 -2.16
C GLY A 356 -10.88 -12.51 -2.68
N MET A 357 -11.08 -12.78 -3.97
CA MET A 357 -10.35 -13.79 -4.74
C MET A 357 -9.82 -13.16 -6.02
N GLY A 358 -8.50 -13.23 -6.21
CA GLY A 358 -7.85 -12.73 -7.41
C GLY A 358 -7.92 -13.70 -8.58
N ALA A 359 -8.47 -13.27 -9.70
CA ALA A 359 -8.27 -13.94 -10.98
C ALA A 359 -6.87 -13.59 -11.53
N ARG A 360 -6.13 -14.58 -12.00
CA ARG A 360 -4.79 -14.37 -12.57
C ARG A 360 -4.88 -13.55 -13.86
N THR A 361 -3.97 -12.60 -13.98
CA THR A 361 -3.80 -11.79 -15.18
C THR A 361 -2.42 -12.05 -15.80
N LYS A 362 -2.22 -11.63 -17.04
CA LYS A 362 -0.90 -11.68 -17.67
C LYS A 362 0.05 -10.74 -16.93
N TRP A 363 1.33 -11.08 -16.87
CA TRP A 363 2.34 -10.39 -16.07
C TRP A 363 2.46 -8.89 -16.37
N TYR A 364 2.29 -8.50 -17.64
CA TYR A 364 2.42 -7.10 -18.06
C TYR A 364 1.26 -6.19 -17.62
N PHE A 365 0.14 -6.72 -17.14
CA PHE A 365 -0.93 -5.90 -16.55
C PHE A 365 -0.57 -5.43 -15.14
N TRP A 366 0.11 -6.30 -14.38
CA TRP A 366 0.22 -6.13 -12.94
C TRP A 366 0.98 -4.89 -12.50
N PRO A 367 2.20 -4.55 -13.02
CA PRO A 367 2.95 -3.39 -12.58
C PRO A 367 2.21 -2.07 -12.83
N ASN A 368 1.67 -1.88 -14.04
CA ASN A 368 0.90 -0.68 -14.36
C ASN A 368 -0.40 -0.58 -13.55
N ALA A 369 -1.05 -1.71 -13.31
CA ALA A 369 -2.25 -1.76 -12.48
C ALA A 369 -1.94 -1.41 -11.02
N ALA A 370 -0.82 -1.90 -10.45
CA ALA A 370 -0.37 -1.53 -9.11
C ALA A 370 -0.15 -0.02 -8.95
N VAL A 371 0.42 0.63 -9.97
CA VAL A 371 0.56 2.11 -10.00
C VAL A 371 -0.80 2.81 -9.95
N ARG A 372 -1.77 2.34 -10.74
CA ARG A 372 -3.13 2.89 -10.74
C ARG A 372 -3.84 2.69 -9.40
N GLU A 373 -3.72 1.51 -8.81
CA GLU A 373 -4.28 1.22 -7.49
C GLU A 373 -3.64 2.11 -6.43
N PHE A 374 -2.32 2.30 -6.46
CA PHE A 374 -1.61 3.20 -5.57
C PHE A 374 -2.10 4.66 -5.68
N ILE A 375 -2.21 5.20 -6.90
CA ILE A 375 -2.73 6.56 -7.13
C ILE A 375 -4.15 6.69 -6.59
N SER A 376 -5.02 5.72 -6.87
CA SER A 376 -6.42 5.71 -6.39
C SER A 376 -6.51 5.68 -4.86
N LEU A 377 -5.60 4.95 -4.20
CA LEU A 377 -5.55 4.86 -2.74
C LEU A 377 -5.02 6.14 -2.12
N LEU A 378 -4.01 6.78 -2.72
CA LEU A 378 -3.48 8.07 -2.26
C LEU A 378 -4.56 9.16 -2.33
N THR A 379 -5.21 9.29 -3.48
CA THR A 379 -6.25 10.32 -3.71
C THR A 379 -7.47 10.11 -2.81
N GLY A 380 -7.82 8.86 -2.50
CA GLY A 380 -8.89 8.53 -1.57
C GLY A 380 -8.61 8.90 -0.09
N HIS A 381 -7.37 9.32 0.25
CA HIS A 381 -6.94 9.60 1.63
C HIS A 381 -6.05 10.86 1.73
N LEU A 382 -6.28 11.86 0.88
CA LEU A 382 -5.48 13.09 0.79
C LEU A 382 -5.23 13.78 2.13
N GLY A 383 -6.23 13.86 3.01
CA GLY A 383 -6.06 14.50 4.32
C GLY A 383 -4.95 13.85 5.17
N LYS A 384 -4.83 12.52 5.14
CA LYS A 384 -3.75 11.83 5.85
C LYS A 384 -2.39 12.10 5.21
N GLN A 385 -2.33 12.15 3.86
CA GLN A 385 -1.09 12.48 3.14
C GLN A 385 -0.59 13.87 3.52
N ILE A 386 -1.49 14.86 3.53
CA ILE A 386 -1.16 16.24 3.90
C ILE A 386 -0.58 16.30 5.32
N ILE A 387 -1.21 15.63 6.29
CA ILE A 387 -0.71 15.60 7.68
C ILE A 387 0.72 15.04 7.73
N ILE A 388 0.99 13.94 7.03
CA ILE A 388 2.31 13.31 7.02
C ILE A 388 3.34 14.22 6.36
N LEU A 389 3.03 14.81 5.20
CA LEU A 389 3.93 15.72 4.51
C LEU A 389 4.24 16.96 5.36
N VAL A 390 3.24 17.56 6.00
CA VAL A 390 3.47 18.67 6.94
C VAL A 390 4.34 18.23 8.10
N SER A 391 4.13 17.04 8.65
CA SER A 391 4.98 16.51 9.73
C SER A 391 6.43 16.33 9.29
N LEU A 392 6.68 15.84 8.07
CA LEU A 392 8.03 15.75 7.50
C LEU A 392 8.67 17.13 7.38
N VAL A 393 7.94 18.13 6.87
CA VAL A 393 8.43 19.52 6.79
C VAL A 393 8.85 20.02 8.17
N VAL A 394 8.00 19.86 9.18
CA VAL A 394 8.29 20.34 10.54
C VAL A 394 9.53 19.64 11.11
N VAL A 395 9.66 18.34 10.92
CA VAL A 395 10.81 17.58 11.44
C VAL A 395 12.11 18.00 10.75
N TYR A 396 12.15 18.05 9.43
CA TYR A 396 13.38 18.34 8.70
C TYR A 396 13.81 19.80 8.80
N VAL A 397 12.86 20.73 8.80
CA VAL A 397 13.17 22.15 9.10
C VAL A 397 13.67 22.29 10.55
N GLY A 398 13.06 21.58 11.50
CA GLY A 398 13.49 21.59 12.89
C GLY A 398 14.91 21.03 13.06
N LEU A 399 15.24 19.91 12.42
CA LEU A 399 16.60 19.33 12.46
C LEU A 399 17.63 20.27 11.84
N ALA A 400 17.35 20.85 10.68
CA ALA A 400 18.24 21.79 10.01
C ALA A 400 18.50 23.03 10.87
N LEU A 401 17.46 23.61 11.50
CA LEU A 401 17.63 24.76 12.40
C LEU A 401 18.45 24.41 13.64
N LEU A 402 18.30 23.20 14.20
CA LEU A 402 19.12 22.74 15.32
C LEU A 402 20.61 22.66 14.96
N ASN A 403 20.94 22.42 13.69
CA ASN A 403 22.34 22.39 13.23
C ASN A 403 23.04 23.76 13.28
N TYR A 404 22.25 24.85 13.30
CA TYR A 404 22.75 26.24 13.34
C TYR A 404 22.70 26.88 14.75
N LEU A 405 22.19 26.16 15.77
CA LEU A 405 22.20 26.56 17.18
C LEU A 405 23.45 26.00 17.91
#